data_998fef73a904d505d45d5859a2d51be7
#
_entry.id   998fef73a904d505d45d5859a2d51be7
#
_cell.length_a   1.000
_cell.length_b   1.000
_cell.length_c   1.000
_cell.angle_alpha   90.00
_cell.angle_beta   90.00
_cell.angle_gamma   90.00
#
_symmetry.space_group_name_H-M   'P 1'
#
loop_
_entity.id
_entity.type
_entity.pdbx_description
1 polymer ?
#
loop_
_entity_poly.entity_id
_entity_poly.type
_entity_poly.pdbx_seq_one_letter_code
_entity_poly.pdbx_strand_id
1 'polypeptide(L)'
;MVDSLLMIKAEEIHKRIEEGKPVEYENVIIYGDLDLHNLDLPLNRNKRKIVESIIKIEYSVIKGNVFFDHSAFQELVDFDGTVFSQAANFSDSFFQEDAGFSQASLRPVGLA
;
A
#
# COMPACT_ATOMS: atom_id res chain seq x y z
N MET A 1 -10.45 27.75 -8.28
CA MET A 1 -9.27 27.32 -7.53
C MET A 1 -9.01 25.84 -7.68
N VAL A 2 -7.82 25.51 -8.02
CA VAL A 2 -7.44 24.11 -8.17
C VAL A 2 -6.73 23.66 -6.92
N ASP A 3 -7.23 22.61 -6.32
CA ASP A 3 -6.56 22.00 -5.19
C ASP A 3 -5.52 21.02 -5.71
N SER A 4 -4.28 21.29 -5.39
CA SER A 4 -3.22 20.37 -5.73
C SER A 4 -3.28 19.22 -4.75
N LEU A 5 -3.32 18.00 -5.27
CA LEU A 5 -3.17 16.84 -4.43
C LEU A 5 -1.75 16.78 -3.91
N LEU A 6 -1.60 16.42 -2.65
CA LEU A 6 -0.28 16.24 -2.08
C LEU A 6 0.38 15.03 -2.72
N MET A 7 1.64 15.18 -3.09
CA MET A 7 2.41 14.11 -3.70
C MET A 7 3.33 13.45 -2.69
N ILE A 8 3.25 12.14 -2.59
CA ILE A 8 3.99 11.35 -1.60
C ILE A 8 4.86 10.38 -2.37
N LYS A 9 6.12 10.28 -1.98
CA LYS A 9 7.02 9.28 -2.57
C LYS A 9 6.85 7.95 -1.86
N ALA A 10 6.91 6.88 -2.63
CA ALA A 10 6.80 5.53 -2.07
C ALA A 10 7.85 5.28 -0.98
N GLU A 11 9.05 5.84 -1.12
CA GLU A 11 10.10 5.68 -0.12
C GLU A 11 9.69 6.19 1.24
N GLU A 12 8.90 7.24 1.29
CA GLU A 12 8.42 7.78 2.56
C GLU A 12 7.53 6.76 3.26
N ILE A 13 6.69 6.08 2.49
CA ILE A 13 5.82 5.04 3.02
C ILE A 13 6.64 3.83 3.45
N HIS A 14 7.62 3.43 2.63
CA HIS A 14 8.51 2.32 2.98
C HIS A 14 9.19 2.57 4.32
N LYS A 15 9.67 3.78 4.55
CA LYS A 15 10.36 4.11 5.79
C LYS A 15 9.42 3.96 6.98
N ARG A 16 8.18 4.42 6.85
CA ARG A 16 7.21 4.28 7.94
C ARG A 16 6.92 2.82 8.22
N ILE A 17 6.80 2.01 7.18
CA ILE A 17 6.55 0.57 7.35
C ILE A 17 7.72 -0.10 8.05
N GLU A 18 8.97 0.23 7.67
CA GLU A 18 10.13 -0.34 8.32
C GLU A 18 10.23 0.05 9.79
N GLU A 19 9.74 1.23 10.14
CA GLU A 19 9.76 1.71 11.51
C GLU A 19 8.52 1.32 12.31
N GLY A 20 7.59 0.61 11.69
CA GLY A 20 6.35 0.21 12.35
C GLY A 20 5.40 1.37 12.59
N LYS A 21 5.58 2.48 11.90
CA LYS A 21 4.75 3.65 12.08
C LYS A 21 3.51 3.59 11.20
N PRO A 22 2.42 4.23 11.61
CA PRO A 22 1.21 4.24 10.78
C PRO A 22 1.44 4.91 9.44
N VAL A 23 0.83 4.33 8.41
CA VAL A 23 0.77 4.91 7.07
C VAL A 23 -0.67 5.36 6.89
N GLU A 24 -0.91 6.66 7.01
CA GLU A 24 -2.27 7.20 6.95
C GLU A 24 -2.27 8.41 6.03
N TYR A 25 -2.87 8.21 4.86
CA TYR A 25 -2.97 9.26 3.85
C TYR A 25 -4.37 9.26 3.25
N GLU A 26 -4.82 10.45 2.88
CA GLU A 26 -6.11 10.62 2.23
C GLU A 26 -5.95 11.68 1.13
N ASN A 27 -6.49 11.41 -0.05
CA ASN A 27 -6.48 12.36 -1.16
C ASN A 27 -5.06 12.77 -1.58
N VAL A 28 -4.19 11.76 -1.73
CA VAL A 28 -2.80 12.00 -2.16
C VAL A 28 -2.51 11.25 -3.44
N ILE A 29 -1.42 11.62 -4.09
CA ILE A 29 -0.86 10.87 -5.22
C ILE A 29 0.46 10.28 -4.76
N ILE A 30 0.58 8.97 -4.89
CA ILE A 30 1.79 8.26 -4.48
C ILE A 30 2.59 7.89 -5.71
N TYR A 31 3.85 8.32 -5.74
CA TYR A 31 4.77 8.04 -6.84
C TYR A 31 5.77 6.97 -6.45
N GLY A 32 6.07 6.11 -7.41
CA GLY A 32 7.00 5.01 -7.21
C GLY A 32 6.25 3.75 -6.81
N ASP A 33 6.96 2.63 -6.82
CA ASP A 33 6.37 1.35 -6.47
C ASP A 33 6.34 1.17 -4.96
N LEU A 34 5.21 0.70 -4.46
CA LEU A 34 5.11 0.27 -3.08
C LEU A 34 5.51 -1.20 -3.04
N ASP A 35 6.77 -1.46 -2.73
CA ASP A 35 7.37 -2.77 -2.84
C ASP A 35 7.95 -3.18 -1.49
N LEU A 36 7.37 -4.22 -0.90
CA LEU A 36 7.82 -4.70 0.40
C LEU A 36 8.99 -5.67 0.29
N HIS A 37 9.31 -6.14 -0.92
CA HIS A 37 10.32 -7.18 -1.11
C HIS A 37 11.70 -6.77 -0.62
N ASN A 38 12.03 -5.50 -0.78
CA ASN A 38 13.36 -4.99 -0.43
C ASN A 38 13.43 -4.33 0.94
N LEU A 39 12.34 -4.37 1.69
CA LEU A 39 12.32 -3.77 3.02
C LEU A 39 12.88 -4.73 4.04
N ASP A 40 13.55 -4.17 5.03
CA ASP A 40 14.11 -4.94 6.14
C ASP A 40 13.02 -5.19 7.17
N LEU A 41 12.23 -6.22 6.95
CA LEU A 41 11.13 -6.59 7.82
C LEU A 41 11.36 -7.99 8.35
N PRO A 42 10.95 -8.27 9.59
CA PRO A 42 11.09 -9.62 10.13
C PRO A 42 10.20 -10.59 9.37
N LEU A 43 10.59 -11.84 9.35
CA LEU A 43 9.80 -12.90 8.73
C LEU A 43 9.12 -13.72 9.82
N ASN A 44 7.89 -14.15 9.56
CA ASN A 44 7.23 -15.10 10.44
C ASN A 44 7.68 -16.52 10.07
N ARG A 45 7.13 -17.53 10.77
CA ARG A 45 7.53 -18.92 10.54
C ARG A 45 7.15 -19.41 9.14
N ASN A 46 6.22 -18.75 8.48
CA ASN A 46 5.82 -19.08 7.12
C ASN A 46 6.59 -18.26 6.08
N LYS A 47 7.62 -17.55 6.53
CA LYS A 47 8.50 -16.73 5.69
C LYS A 47 7.79 -15.57 5.03
N ARG A 48 6.70 -15.11 5.61
CA ARG A 48 6.05 -13.87 5.19
C ARG A 48 6.65 -12.71 5.95
N LYS A 49 6.79 -11.58 5.26
CA LYS A 49 7.26 -10.35 5.89
C LYS A 49 6.19 -9.83 6.83
N ILE A 50 6.58 -9.54 8.07
CA ILE A 50 5.66 -9.03 9.07
C ILE A 50 5.56 -7.52 8.93
N VAL A 51 4.34 -7.03 8.68
CA VAL A 51 4.04 -5.61 8.59
C VAL A 51 3.24 -5.23 9.82
N GLU A 52 3.83 -4.40 10.67
CA GLU A 52 3.19 -3.98 11.92
C GLU A 52 2.46 -2.66 11.80
N SER A 53 2.63 -1.96 10.69
CA SER A 53 2.02 -0.66 10.48
C SER A 53 0.55 -0.79 10.07
N ILE A 54 -0.27 0.12 10.57
CA ILE A 54 -1.56 0.39 9.96
C ILE A 54 -1.28 0.97 8.57
N ILE A 55 -2.00 0.48 7.56
CA ILE A 55 -1.90 1.03 6.22
C ILE A 55 -3.28 1.51 5.83
N LYS A 56 -3.43 2.82 5.77
CA LYS A 56 -4.70 3.45 5.44
C LYS A 56 -4.43 4.51 4.39
N ILE A 57 -4.69 4.16 3.15
CA ILE A 57 -4.47 5.05 2.01
C ILE A 57 -5.81 5.12 1.28
N GLU A 58 -6.55 6.20 1.53
CA GLU A 58 -7.92 6.31 1.06
C GLU A 58 -8.07 7.42 0.03
N TYR A 59 -8.95 7.20 -0.95
CA TYR A 59 -9.32 8.19 -1.96
C TYR A 59 -8.10 8.80 -2.64
N SER A 60 -7.11 7.97 -2.88
CA SER A 60 -5.81 8.38 -3.40
C SER A 60 -5.53 7.69 -4.72
N VAL A 61 -4.42 8.06 -5.36
CA VAL A 61 -3.97 7.43 -6.58
C VAL A 61 -2.57 6.91 -6.34
N ILE A 62 -2.37 5.62 -6.59
CA ILE A 62 -1.05 5.01 -6.51
C ILE A 62 -0.55 4.83 -7.93
N LYS A 63 0.50 5.58 -8.31
CA LYS A 63 0.98 5.61 -9.68
C LYS A 63 1.83 4.41 -10.04
N GLY A 64 2.57 3.86 -9.10
CA GLY A 64 3.43 2.71 -9.36
C GLY A 64 2.76 1.40 -9.05
N ASN A 65 3.52 0.32 -9.11
CA ASN A 65 3.03 -1.00 -8.77
C ASN A 65 2.94 -1.15 -7.25
N VAL A 66 2.08 -2.06 -6.81
CA VAL A 66 1.98 -2.42 -5.40
C VAL A 66 2.35 -3.89 -5.29
N PHE A 67 3.45 -4.18 -4.62
CA PHE A 67 3.92 -5.53 -4.37
C PHE A 67 3.85 -5.81 -2.88
N PHE A 68 2.68 -6.19 -2.45
CA PHE A 68 2.36 -6.50 -1.05
C PHE A 68 2.15 -8.00 -0.87
N ASP A 69 2.74 -8.80 -1.74
CA ASP A 69 2.63 -10.25 -1.67
C ASP A 69 3.54 -10.84 -0.61
N HIS A 70 3.26 -12.07 -0.20
CA HIS A 70 4.04 -12.83 0.78
C HIS A 70 4.27 -12.06 2.08
N SER A 71 3.23 -11.38 2.55
CA SER A 71 3.33 -10.53 3.73
C SER A 71 2.23 -10.88 4.73
N ALA A 72 2.52 -10.62 5.99
CA ALA A 72 1.56 -10.80 7.08
C ALA A 72 1.28 -9.43 7.68
N PHE A 73 0.09 -8.92 7.42
CA PHE A 73 -0.33 -7.60 7.88
C PHE A 73 -1.04 -7.78 9.22
N GLN A 74 -0.45 -7.24 10.27
CA GLN A 74 -0.97 -7.41 11.62
C GLN A 74 -2.01 -6.38 12.01
N GLU A 75 -2.08 -5.28 11.26
CA GLU A 75 -3.02 -4.20 11.55
C GLU A 75 -3.91 -3.96 10.33
N LEU A 76 -4.81 -3.01 10.47
CA LEU A 76 -5.75 -2.64 9.42
C LEU A 76 -5.03 -2.28 8.11
N VAL A 77 -5.57 -2.77 7.01
CA VAL A 77 -5.16 -2.37 5.67
C VAL A 77 -6.39 -1.84 4.96
N ASP A 78 -6.35 -0.58 4.54
CA ASP A 78 -7.51 0.10 3.98
C ASP A 78 -7.09 0.92 2.78
N PHE A 79 -7.60 0.55 1.62
CA PHE A 79 -7.39 1.25 0.36
C PHE A 79 -8.72 1.76 -0.22
N ASP A 80 -9.68 2.06 0.63
CA ASP A 80 -11.01 2.48 0.15
C ASP A 80 -10.90 3.67 -0.79
N GLY A 81 -11.58 3.59 -1.92
CA GLY A 81 -11.64 4.65 -2.90
C GLY A 81 -10.35 4.92 -3.66
N THR A 82 -9.31 4.12 -3.45
CA THR A 82 -7.99 4.37 -4.06
C THR A 82 -7.90 3.73 -5.42
N VAL A 83 -7.25 4.43 -6.35
CA VAL A 83 -7.01 3.96 -7.70
C VAL A 83 -5.59 3.39 -7.79
N PHE A 84 -5.51 2.14 -8.21
CA PHE A 84 -4.24 1.48 -8.49
C PHE A 84 -3.97 1.63 -9.98
N SER A 85 -3.01 2.47 -10.34
CA SER A 85 -2.75 2.79 -11.75
C SER A 85 -1.96 1.70 -12.46
N GLN A 86 -1.24 0.87 -11.71
CA GLN A 86 -0.47 -0.24 -12.23
C GLN A 86 -0.91 -1.52 -11.53
N ALA A 87 -0.10 -2.55 -11.58
CA ALA A 87 -0.43 -3.83 -10.96
C ALA A 87 -0.47 -3.72 -9.44
N ALA A 88 -1.37 -4.46 -8.83
CA ALA A 88 -1.45 -4.59 -7.38
C ALA A 88 -1.44 -6.08 -7.06
N ASN A 89 -0.43 -6.51 -6.33
CA ASN A 89 -0.22 -7.92 -6.01
C ASN A 89 -0.26 -8.12 -4.49
N PHE A 90 -1.25 -8.87 -4.03
CA PHE A 90 -1.43 -9.24 -2.63
C PHE A 90 -1.41 -10.75 -2.44
N SER A 91 -0.85 -11.48 -3.41
CA SER A 91 -0.93 -12.94 -3.37
C SER A 91 -0.14 -13.49 -2.18
N ASP A 92 -0.62 -14.58 -1.63
CA ASP A 92 0.00 -15.28 -0.50
C ASP A 92 0.24 -14.36 0.69
N SER A 93 -0.66 -13.41 0.90
CA SER A 93 -0.59 -12.52 2.06
C SER A 93 -1.69 -12.85 3.05
N PHE A 94 -1.42 -12.56 4.30
CA PHE A 94 -2.33 -12.81 5.40
C PHE A 94 -2.71 -11.48 6.03
N PHE A 95 -4.00 -11.26 6.19
CA PHE A 95 -4.53 -10.04 6.81
C PHE A 95 -5.15 -10.43 8.14
N GLN A 96 -4.51 -10.04 9.24
CA GLN A 96 -5.01 -10.38 10.57
C GLN A 96 -6.23 -9.56 10.95
N GLU A 97 -6.27 -8.29 10.51
CA GLU A 97 -7.40 -7.42 10.72
C GLU A 97 -8.13 -7.19 9.41
N ASP A 98 -9.11 -6.30 9.40
CA ASP A 98 -9.89 -6.04 8.20
C ASP A 98 -9.01 -5.48 7.09
N ALA A 99 -9.32 -5.90 5.86
CA ALA A 99 -8.70 -5.36 4.67
C ALA A 99 -9.79 -4.75 3.81
N GLY A 100 -9.72 -3.43 3.58
CA GLY A 100 -10.75 -2.70 2.88
C GLY A 100 -10.32 -2.26 1.50
N PHE A 101 -11.16 -2.53 0.52
CA PHE A 101 -10.95 -2.10 -0.86
C PHE A 101 -12.25 -1.53 -1.44
N SER A 102 -13.11 -1.03 -0.58
CA SER A 102 -14.41 -0.51 -1.00
C SER A 102 -14.21 0.64 -1.97
N GLN A 103 -14.87 0.59 -3.13
CA GLN A 103 -14.76 1.60 -4.17
C GLN A 103 -13.34 1.79 -4.72
N ALA A 104 -12.43 0.89 -4.40
CA ALA A 104 -11.10 0.90 -5.02
C ALA A 104 -11.21 0.43 -6.46
N SER A 105 -10.30 0.90 -7.30
CA SER A 105 -10.30 0.53 -8.70
C SER A 105 -8.89 0.27 -9.20
N LEU A 106 -8.79 -0.61 -10.17
CA LEU A 106 -7.54 -0.95 -10.82
C LEU A 106 -7.58 -0.39 -12.22
N ARG A 107 -6.64 0.52 -12.53
CA ARG A 107 -6.59 1.17 -13.83
C ARG A 107 -5.18 1.13 -14.38
N PRO A 108 -4.76 -0.03 -14.89
CA PRO A 108 -3.40 -0.16 -15.40
C PRO A 108 -3.16 0.78 -16.57
N VAL A 109 -1.94 1.28 -16.65
CA VAL A 109 -1.52 2.13 -17.76
C VAL A 109 -1.54 1.32 -19.04
N GLY A 110 -2.02 1.93 -20.10
CA GLY A 110 -2.08 1.30 -21.41
C GLY A 110 -3.34 0.49 -21.66
N LEU A 111 -4.21 0.38 -20.69
CA LEU A 111 -5.50 -0.28 -20.87
C LEU A 111 -6.47 0.73 -21.48
N ALA A 112 -6.94 0.45 -22.66
CA ALA A 112 -7.83 1.36 -23.36
C ALA A 112 -9.25 1.30 -22.81
#